data_10ab4de029ad76d2ddf769a036719122
#
_entry.id   10ab4de029ad76d2ddf769a036719122
#
_cell.length_a   1.000
_cell.length_b   1.000
_cell.length_c   1.000
_cell.angle_alpha   90.00
_cell.angle_beta   90.00
_cell.angle_gamma   90.00
#
_symmetry.space_group_name_H-M   'P 1'
#
loop_
_entity.id
_entity.type
_entity.pdbx_description
1 polymer ?
#
loop_
_entity_poly.entity_id
_entity_poly.type
_entity_poly.pdbx_seq_one_letter_code
_entity_poly.pdbx_strand_id
1 'polypeptide(L)'
;MLNAVLIIDKPAGFTSHDVVNRLRRITGERSIGHLGTLDPMATGVLPMVLGRYTRLAQFFTDARKTYEGEIRLGFATTTYDAEGDPIGLSGQPQTASDNESTPGQDAPEQAAGAPFKPSAGLSGVVDFDSDKAEAQHSIQLPPQPLPTLDELRAYLPNLTGRILQRPPDFSAKKVKGVPAYKLARREQPVELQPVEVEVHRFELTSMEGDLVHFIAEVSAGTYVRSLAHDLGQALGCGAHLATLRRTTSGEFSIADAVTIEELAAYTDNLKQSLDNFSSVSTLSEYTLSDIVEEEIRPEEVNGNVADTPSPLPAALHARELHFAPEVAASAHTTNAQELPSPYLHPRRILSGMPSVTVAPEVAAAIRNGRPVNLPEFSTAPLVKVFANRDLLLAVAQRIAGTLFQPKVVLYGSNEPLPD
;
A
#
# COMPACT_ATOMS: atom_id res chain seq x y z
N MET A 1 6.07 2.16 18.42
CA MET A 1 5.28 1.39 17.43
C MET A 1 4.49 2.39 16.61
N LEU A 2 4.75 2.43 15.30
CA LEU A 2 4.08 3.34 14.37
C LEU A 2 2.74 2.74 13.91
N ASN A 3 1.62 3.41 14.23
CA ASN A 3 0.28 2.99 13.80
C ASN A 3 -0.21 3.97 12.75
N ALA A 4 -0.20 3.57 11.49
CA ALA A 4 -0.50 4.47 10.39
C ALA A 4 -1.10 3.75 9.18
N VAL A 5 -1.73 4.52 8.30
CA VAL A 5 -2.02 4.16 6.92
C VAL A 5 -1.26 5.15 6.04
N LEU A 6 -0.63 4.65 5.00
CA LEU A 6 -0.01 5.47 3.97
C LEU A 6 -0.21 4.81 2.60
N ILE A 7 -0.12 5.60 1.56
CA ILE A 7 -0.29 5.12 0.20
C ILE A 7 1.06 5.22 -0.51
N ILE A 8 1.53 4.09 -1.02
CA ILE A 8 2.75 4.06 -1.83
C ILE A 8 2.38 4.06 -3.31
N ASP A 9 2.99 4.94 -4.07
CA ASP A 9 3.07 4.80 -5.53
C ASP A 9 4.11 3.71 -5.82
N LYS A 10 3.62 2.47 -5.99
CA LYS A 10 4.50 1.32 -6.20
C LYS A 10 5.23 1.45 -7.54
N PRO A 11 6.54 1.43 -7.59
CA PRO A 11 7.28 1.40 -8.84
C PRO A 11 7.15 0.05 -9.55
N ALA A 12 7.41 0.01 -10.86
CA ALA A 12 7.53 -1.23 -11.62
C ALA A 12 8.69 -2.09 -11.10
N GLY A 13 8.62 -3.41 -11.32
CA GLY A 13 9.66 -4.37 -10.96
C GLY A 13 9.64 -4.81 -9.49
N PHE A 14 8.90 -4.13 -8.61
CA PHE A 14 8.76 -4.51 -7.21
C PHE A 14 7.52 -5.38 -7.00
N THR A 15 7.64 -6.46 -6.25
CA THR A 15 6.47 -7.13 -5.68
C THR A 15 5.87 -6.27 -4.55
N SER A 16 4.58 -6.45 -4.23
CA SER A 16 3.99 -5.79 -3.04
C SER A 16 4.71 -6.16 -1.75
N HIS A 17 5.35 -7.34 -1.69
CA HIS A 17 6.13 -7.77 -0.52
C HIS A 17 7.48 -7.06 -0.43
N ASP A 18 8.11 -6.75 -1.56
CA ASP A 18 9.36 -5.96 -1.58
C ASP A 18 9.12 -4.56 -1.03
N VAL A 19 7.98 -3.94 -1.38
CA VAL A 19 7.55 -2.68 -0.78
C VAL A 19 7.40 -2.83 0.74
N VAL A 20 6.73 -3.86 1.25
CA VAL A 20 6.63 -4.14 2.70
C VAL A 20 8.03 -4.21 3.34
N ASN A 21 8.97 -4.93 2.73
CA ASN A 21 10.32 -5.08 3.24
C ASN A 21 11.10 -3.76 3.23
N ARG A 22 10.90 -2.93 2.19
CA ARG A 22 11.53 -1.61 2.09
C ARG A 22 10.99 -0.68 3.18
N LEU A 23 9.67 -0.65 3.39
CA LEU A 23 9.04 0.15 4.44
C LEU A 23 9.49 -0.27 5.84
N ARG A 24 9.67 -1.57 6.10
CA ARG A 24 10.22 -2.06 7.38
C ARG A 24 11.59 -1.47 7.69
N ARG A 25 12.45 -1.34 6.67
CA ARG A 25 13.79 -0.74 6.82
C ARG A 25 13.71 0.77 7.07
N ILE A 26 12.84 1.47 6.33
CA ILE A 26 12.68 2.93 6.44
C ILE A 26 12.08 3.31 7.79
N THR A 27 10.98 2.67 8.18
CA THR A 27 10.17 3.07 9.35
C THR A 27 10.59 2.37 10.65
N GLY A 28 11.32 1.26 10.58
CA GLY A 28 11.60 0.40 11.73
C GLY A 28 10.39 -0.43 12.23
N GLU A 29 9.18 -0.21 11.66
CA GLU A 29 7.99 -0.96 12.06
C GLU A 29 8.00 -2.35 11.43
N ARG A 30 7.78 -3.39 12.25
CA ARG A 30 7.80 -4.80 11.81
C ARG A 30 6.43 -5.27 11.30
N SER A 31 5.37 -4.76 11.91
CA SER A 31 3.99 -5.14 11.57
C SER A 31 3.50 -4.26 10.43
N ILE A 32 3.73 -4.67 9.19
CA ILE A 32 3.29 -3.96 7.98
C ILE A 32 2.56 -4.93 7.06
N GLY A 33 1.42 -4.49 6.53
CA GLY A 33 0.65 -5.19 5.52
C GLY A 33 0.22 -4.26 4.39
N HIS A 34 -0.24 -4.82 3.28
CA HIS A 34 -0.84 -4.07 2.17
C HIS A 34 -2.33 -4.44 2.00
N LEU A 35 -3.12 -3.53 1.43
CA LEU A 35 -4.56 -3.69 1.24
C LEU A 35 -4.92 -4.06 -0.21
N GLY A 36 -4.16 -4.93 -0.82
CA GLY A 36 -4.39 -5.44 -2.17
C GLY A 36 -3.10 -5.54 -2.98
N THR A 37 -2.78 -6.76 -3.38
CA THR A 37 -1.58 -7.07 -4.17
C THR A 37 -1.59 -6.32 -5.51
N LEU A 38 -0.43 -5.87 -5.94
CA LEU A 38 -0.11 -5.49 -7.31
C LEU A 38 0.94 -6.45 -7.85
N ASP A 39 0.81 -6.81 -9.12
CA ASP A 39 1.79 -7.61 -9.84
C ASP A 39 3.13 -6.84 -9.97
N PRO A 40 4.28 -7.52 -10.20
CA PRO A 40 5.58 -6.85 -10.25
C PRO A 40 5.62 -5.73 -11.30
N MET A 41 5.12 -5.99 -12.52
CA MET A 41 5.06 -5.01 -13.60
C MET A 41 4.13 -3.81 -13.31
N ALA A 42 3.08 -4.03 -12.49
CA ALA A 42 2.09 -3.00 -12.22
C ALA A 42 2.64 -1.90 -11.30
N THR A 43 2.16 -0.67 -11.51
CA THR A 43 2.54 0.52 -10.73
C THR A 43 1.33 1.12 -10.00
N GLY A 44 1.55 2.16 -9.21
CA GLY A 44 0.48 3.00 -8.64
C GLY A 44 0.07 2.63 -7.24
N VAL A 45 -1.15 2.97 -6.89
CA VAL A 45 -1.72 2.96 -5.54
C VAL A 45 -1.58 1.62 -4.83
N LEU A 46 -0.70 1.54 -3.83
CA LEU A 46 -0.55 0.41 -2.92
C LEU A 46 -0.78 0.90 -1.49
N PRO A 47 -2.02 0.78 -0.95
CA PRO A 47 -2.29 1.19 0.42
C PRO A 47 -1.61 0.25 1.41
N MET A 48 -0.92 0.83 2.39
CA MET A 48 -0.13 0.16 3.41
C MET A 48 -0.71 0.45 4.78
N VAL A 49 -0.75 -0.56 5.62
CA VAL A 49 -1.18 -0.49 7.03
C VAL A 49 -0.03 -0.89 7.95
N LEU A 50 0.28 -0.06 8.93
CA LEU A 50 1.42 -0.21 9.82
C LEU A 50 0.95 -0.41 11.27
N GLY A 51 1.73 -1.18 12.02
CA GLY A 51 1.51 -1.44 13.43
C GLY A 51 0.15 -2.08 13.69
N ARG A 52 -0.59 -1.56 14.65
CA ARG A 52 -1.91 -2.06 15.04
C ARG A 52 -2.97 -1.89 13.95
N TYR A 53 -2.76 -0.96 13.01
CA TYR A 53 -3.70 -0.71 11.91
C TYR A 53 -3.73 -1.86 10.89
N THR A 54 -2.79 -2.81 10.94
CA THR A 54 -2.89 -4.08 10.19
C THR A 54 -4.18 -4.85 10.51
N ARG A 55 -4.77 -4.65 11.69
CA ARG A 55 -6.06 -5.25 12.10
C ARG A 55 -7.26 -4.64 11.38
N LEU A 56 -7.10 -3.45 10.77
CA LEU A 56 -8.13 -2.78 9.99
C LEU A 56 -8.26 -3.32 8.57
N ALA A 57 -7.30 -4.14 8.10
CA ALA A 57 -7.27 -4.65 6.73
C ALA A 57 -8.59 -5.33 6.30
N GLN A 58 -9.29 -5.99 7.22
CA GLN A 58 -10.56 -6.66 6.96
C GLN A 58 -11.68 -5.73 6.47
N PHE A 59 -11.58 -4.43 6.70
CA PHE A 59 -12.58 -3.45 6.28
C PHE A 59 -12.33 -2.90 4.86
N PHE A 60 -11.23 -3.29 4.22
CA PHE A 60 -10.82 -2.83 2.89
C PHE A 60 -10.80 -3.93 1.84
N THR A 61 -11.25 -5.16 2.19
CA THR A 61 -11.14 -6.35 1.31
C THR A 61 -11.94 -6.20 0.02
N ASP A 62 -13.12 -5.61 0.09
CA ASP A 62 -14.08 -5.56 -1.02
C ASP A 62 -14.02 -4.23 -1.80
N ALA A 63 -12.95 -3.47 -1.60
CA ALA A 63 -12.77 -2.19 -2.24
C ALA A 63 -12.67 -2.32 -3.78
N ARG A 64 -13.39 -1.47 -4.51
CA ARG A 64 -13.23 -1.31 -5.97
C ARG A 64 -11.84 -0.79 -6.29
N LYS A 65 -11.35 -1.10 -7.48
CA LYS A 65 -10.05 -0.62 -7.98
C LYS A 65 -10.22 -0.05 -9.37
N THR A 66 -9.56 1.09 -9.62
CA THR A 66 -9.48 1.66 -10.95
C THR A 66 -8.06 1.51 -11.47
N TYR A 67 -7.96 1.09 -12.70
CA TYR A 67 -6.71 0.90 -13.42
C TYR A 67 -6.73 1.65 -14.75
N GLU A 68 -5.57 2.09 -15.16
CA GLU A 68 -5.25 2.51 -16.52
C GLU A 68 -4.05 1.71 -17.01
N GLY A 69 -3.90 1.58 -18.30
CA GLY A 69 -2.78 0.86 -18.88
C GLY A 69 -2.95 0.59 -20.37
N GLU A 70 -2.18 -0.37 -20.85
CA GLU A 70 -2.10 -0.71 -22.25
C GLU A 70 -2.26 -2.22 -22.45
N ILE A 71 -3.03 -2.60 -23.45
CA ILE A 71 -3.17 -3.96 -23.94
C ILE A 71 -2.42 -4.03 -25.28
N ARG A 72 -1.50 -4.99 -25.42
CA ARG A 72 -0.86 -5.29 -26.68
C ARG A 72 -1.60 -6.40 -27.39
N LEU A 73 -1.96 -6.15 -28.65
CA LEU A 73 -2.61 -7.10 -29.53
C LEU A 73 -1.58 -7.90 -30.34
N GLY A 74 -2.02 -9.01 -30.93
CA GLY A 74 -1.25 -9.80 -31.90
C GLY A 74 -0.71 -11.12 -31.35
N PHE A 75 -0.51 -11.24 -30.02
CA PHE A 75 -0.13 -12.49 -29.37
C PHE A 75 -0.49 -12.51 -27.89
N ALA A 76 -0.70 -13.68 -27.35
CA ALA A 76 -0.88 -13.91 -25.91
C ALA A 76 0.46 -14.29 -25.25
N THR A 77 0.52 -14.22 -23.92
CA THR A 77 1.67 -14.68 -23.14
C THR A 77 1.24 -15.67 -22.06
N THR A 78 2.18 -16.43 -21.53
CA THR A 78 1.93 -17.46 -20.49
C THR A 78 1.40 -16.88 -19.17
N THR A 79 1.74 -15.62 -18.85
CA THR A 79 1.30 -14.91 -17.64
C THR A 79 0.15 -13.93 -17.89
N TYR A 80 -0.27 -13.76 -19.16
CA TYR A 80 -1.24 -12.79 -19.65
C TYR A 80 -0.77 -11.33 -19.51
N ASP A 81 0.53 -11.12 -19.27
CA ASP A 81 1.20 -9.83 -19.18
C ASP A 81 2.56 -9.84 -19.89
N ALA A 82 3.24 -8.71 -19.94
CA ALA A 82 4.52 -8.55 -20.63
C ALA A 82 5.70 -9.34 -20.01
N GLU A 83 5.54 -9.92 -18.81
CA GLU A 83 6.59 -10.71 -18.15
C GLU A 83 6.58 -12.19 -18.58
N GLY A 84 5.53 -12.64 -19.29
CA GLY A 84 5.38 -14.03 -19.73
C GLY A 84 5.95 -14.31 -21.12
N ASP A 85 6.28 -15.56 -21.37
CA ASP A 85 6.71 -16.02 -22.69
C ASP A 85 5.53 -15.98 -23.68
N PRO A 86 5.76 -15.59 -24.94
CA PRO A 86 4.73 -15.60 -25.97
C PRO A 86 4.19 -17.00 -26.23
N ILE A 87 2.87 -17.10 -26.38
CA ILE A 87 2.17 -18.31 -26.79
C ILE A 87 1.34 -18.06 -28.04
N GLY A 88 1.22 -19.10 -28.89
CA GLY A 88 0.34 -19.04 -30.06
C GLY A 88 -1.14 -19.03 -29.64
N LEU A 89 -2.02 -18.75 -30.63
CA LEU A 89 -3.47 -18.75 -30.46
C LEU A 89 -4.02 -20.10 -29.98
N SER A 90 -3.27 -21.19 -30.18
CA SER A 90 -3.60 -22.54 -29.70
C SER A 90 -3.23 -22.81 -28.23
N GLY A 91 -2.63 -21.85 -27.53
CA GLY A 91 -2.20 -22.00 -26.14
C GLY A 91 -0.96 -22.86 -25.93
N GLN A 92 -0.25 -23.24 -26.99
CA GLN A 92 1.04 -23.94 -26.88
C GLN A 92 2.21 -22.95 -26.94
N PRO A 93 3.28 -23.14 -26.12
CA PRO A 93 4.48 -22.33 -26.24
C PRO A 93 5.07 -22.45 -27.63
N GLN A 94 5.34 -21.33 -28.27
CA GLN A 94 6.10 -21.30 -29.51
C GLN A 94 7.57 -21.44 -29.16
N THR A 95 8.12 -22.64 -29.30
CA THR A 95 9.57 -22.85 -29.24
C THR A 95 10.20 -22.25 -30.50
N ALA A 96 11.13 -21.29 -30.27
CA ALA A 96 11.98 -20.78 -31.35
C ALA A 96 12.90 -21.90 -31.75
N SER A 97 12.52 -22.64 -32.79
CA SER A 97 13.42 -23.37 -33.68
C SER A 97 12.60 -24.26 -34.60
N ASP A 98 12.84 -24.16 -35.87
CA ASP A 98 13.22 -25.35 -36.62
C ASP A 98 13.91 -24.83 -37.87
N ASN A 99 15.19 -24.55 -37.73
CA ASN A 99 16.09 -24.66 -38.86
C ASN A 99 16.65 -26.09 -38.84
N GLU A 100 16.27 -26.82 -39.88
CA GLU A 100 16.74 -28.13 -40.23
C GLU A 100 18.24 -28.35 -40.01
N SER A 101 18.58 -29.42 -39.36
CA SER A 101 19.83 -30.15 -39.62
C SER A 101 19.63 -31.65 -39.34
N THR A 102 19.84 -32.39 -40.37
CA THR A 102 19.84 -33.85 -40.60
C THR A 102 20.44 -34.69 -39.48
N PRO A 103 20.01 -35.97 -39.30
CA PRO A 103 20.35 -36.79 -38.16
C PRO A 103 21.75 -37.44 -38.26
N GLY A 104 22.48 -37.36 -37.16
CA GLY A 104 23.73 -38.10 -36.96
C GLY A 104 23.67 -38.89 -35.62
N GLN A 105 23.88 -40.16 -35.75
CA GLN A 105 23.81 -41.25 -34.77
C GLN A 105 24.74 -41.10 -33.57
N ASP A 106 24.39 -41.85 -32.54
CA ASP A 106 25.20 -42.43 -31.43
C ASP A 106 25.11 -41.79 -30.04
N ALA A 107 24.41 -42.52 -29.15
CA ALA A 107 24.59 -42.51 -27.69
C ALA A 107 25.93 -43.21 -27.30
N PRO A 108 26.48 -43.10 -26.08
CA PRO A 108 25.85 -43.64 -24.87
C PRO A 108 26.09 -42.88 -23.53
N GLU A 109 25.18 -43.01 -22.63
CA GLU A 109 25.19 -43.52 -21.24
C GLU A 109 26.30 -43.09 -20.22
N GLN A 110 25.80 -42.86 -18.95
CA GLN A 110 26.46 -42.85 -17.62
C GLN A 110 27.06 -41.49 -17.16
N ALA A 111 26.96 -41.08 -15.93
CA ALA A 111 26.54 -41.60 -14.65
C ALA A 111 26.43 -40.49 -13.58
N ALA A 112 25.56 -40.74 -12.60
CA ALA A 112 25.72 -40.51 -11.15
C ALA A 112 26.36 -39.24 -10.56
N GLY A 113 25.56 -38.44 -9.86
CA GLY A 113 25.68 -38.24 -8.42
C GLY A 113 26.77 -37.33 -7.85
N ALA A 114 26.38 -36.22 -7.22
CA ALA A 114 26.94 -35.80 -5.93
C ALA A 114 26.16 -34.60 -5.35
N PRO A 115 26.12 -34.43 -4.01
CA PRO A 115 25.19 -33.53 -3.33
C PRO A 115 25.72 -32.11 -3.20
N PHE A 116 24.81 -31.16 -3.28
CA PHE A 116 25.08 -29.73 -3.10
C PHE A 116 25.17 -29.38 -1.60
N LYS A 117 26.30 -28.84 -1.16
CA LYS A 117 26.50 -28.21 0.15
C LYS A 117 26.20 -26.69 0.03
N PRO A 118 25.55 -26.09 1.03
CA PRO A 118 25.37 -24.63 1.03
C PRO A 118 26.60 -23.92 1.59
N SER A 119 27.12 -22.94 0.90
CA SER A 119 28.10 -21.98 1.41
C SER A 119 27.50 -20.60 1.61
N ALA A 120 27.96 -19.99 2.70
CA ALA A 120 27.52 -18.71 3.24
C ALA A 120 27.93 -17.50 2.38
N GLY A 121 27.09 -16.48 2.46
CA GLY A 121 27.35 -15.05 2.48
C GLY A 121 28.24 -14.44 1.41
N LEU A 122 27.66 -13.52 0.66
CA LEU A 122 28.36 -12.31 0.18
C LEU A 122 27.32 -11.23 -0.16
N SER A 123 27.43 -10.10 0.54
CA SER A 123 26.85 -8.83 0.17
C SER A 123 27.49 -8.37 -1.14
N GLY A 124 26.71 -8.29 -2.20
CA GLY A 124 27.11 -7.70 -3.48
C GLY A 124 26.05 -6.72 -3.91
N VAL A 125 26.43 -5.46 -3.97
CA VAL A 125 25.72 -4.42 -4.71
C VAL A 125 25.64 -4.91 -6.15
N VAL A 126 24.43 -5.14 -6.65
CA VAL A 126 24.20 -5.49 -8.06
C VAL A 126 24.00 -4.18 -8.79
N ASP A 127 25.01 -3.76 -9.53
CA ASP A 127 24.90 -2.75 -10.57
C ASP A 127 23.91 -3.25 -11.61
N PHE A 128 22.85 -2.47 -11.80
CA PHE A 128 21.88 -2.70 -12.87
C PHE A 128 22.54 -2.28 -14.18
N ASP A 129 23.03 -3.27 -14.91
CA ASP A 129 23.50 -3.09 -16.29
C ASP A 129 22.30 -2.75 -17.17
N SER A 130 22.29 -1.53 -17.68
CA SER A 130 21.25 -0.95 -18.54
C SER A 130 21.22 -1.53 -19.98
N ASP A 131 22.01 -2.53 -20.27
CA ASP A 131 22.22 -3.05 -21.64
C ASP A 131 21.39 -4.29 -22.00
N LYS A 132 20.36 -4.65 -21.19
CA LYS A 132 19.45 -5.76 -21.54
C LYS A 132 18.11 -5.36 -22.15
N ALA A 133 17.97 -4.09 -22.57
CA ALA A 133 16.69 -3.57 -23.09
C ALA A 133 16.44 -3.82 -24.60
N GLU A 134 17.31 -4.48 -25.34
CA GLU A 134 17.16 -4.65 -26.78
C GLU A 134 17.32 -6.08 -27.31
N ALA A 135 16.76 -7.06 -26.62
CA ALA A 135 16.47 -8.34 -27.27
C ALA A 135 14.98 -8.37 -27.66
N GLN A 136 14.62 -7.56 -28.66
CA GLN A 136 13.35 -7.70 -29.37
C GLN A 136 13.38 -9.03 -30.12
N HIS A 137 12.82 -10.08 -29.49
CA HIS A 137 12.45 -11.29 -30.23
C HIS A 137 11.32 -10.90 -31.19
N SER A 138 11.66 -10.70 -32.48
CA SER A 138 10.70 -10.54 -33.54
C SER A 138 9.98 -11.87 -33.76
N ILE A 139 8.87 -12.06 -33.03
CA ILE A 139 7.93 -13.15 -33.28
C ILE A 139 7.24 -12.82 -34.60
N GLN A 140 7.56 -13.58 -35.66
CA GLN A 140 6.81 -13.52 -36.92
C GLN A 140 5.48 -14.27 -36.69
N LEU A 141 4.49 -13.55 -36.22
CA LEU A 141 3.09 -14.00 -36.24
C LEU A 141 2.63 -13.92 -37.74
N PRO A 142 1.79 -14.85 -38.20
CA PRO A 142 1.20 -14.71 -39.52
C PRO A 142 0.43 -13.38 -39.56
N PRO A 143 0.51 -12.63 -40.65
CA PRO A 143 -0.09 -11.31 -40.77
C PRO A 143 -1.63 -11.45 -40.86
N GLN A 144 -2.26 -11.57 -39.68
CA GLN A 144 -3.70 -11.32 -39.55
C GLN A 144 -3.86 -9.81 -39.30
N PRO A 145 -4.76 -9.14 -40.01
CA PRO A 145 -5.04 -7.74 -39.74
C PRO A 145 -5.53 -7.66 -38.29
N LEU A 146 -4.90 -6.78 -37.48
CA LEU A 146 -5.36 -6.52 -36.11
C LEU A 146 -6.78 -5.93 -36.15
N PRO A 147 -7.63 -6.25 -35.16
CA PRO A 147 -8.94 -5.65 -35.06
C PRO A 147 -8.82 -4.13 -34.88
N THR A 148 -9.75 -3.41 -35.44
CA THR A 148 -9.89 -1.96 -35.25
C THR A 148 -10.36 -1.63 -33.85
N LEU A 149 -10.15 -0.39 -33.38
CA LEU A 149 -10.61 0.07 -32.10
C LEU A 149 -12.15 -0.07 -31.94
N ASP A 150 -12.90 0.10 -33.02
CA ASP A 150 -14.36 -0.04 -32.98
C ASP A 150 -14.81 -1.50 -32.87
N GLU A 151 -14.12 -2.44 -33.49
CA GLU A 151 -14.36 -3.89 -33.31
C GLU A 151 -14.03 -4.33 -31.88
N LEU A 152 -12.92 -3.83 -31.31
CA LEU A 152 -12.58 -4.06 -29.92
C LEU A 152 -13.66 -3.52 -28.97
N ARG A 153 -14.11 -2.27 -29.19
CA ARG A 153 -15.16 -1.64 -28.38
C ARG A 153 -16.50 -2.37 -28.49
N ALA A 154 -16.84 -2.88 -29.65
CA ALA A 154 -18.07 -3.64 -29.85
C ALA A 154 -18.13 -4.93 -29.02
N TYR A 155 -16.98 -5.48 -28.64
CA TYR A 155 -16.91 -6.70 -27.79
C TYR A 155 -16.97 -6.40 -26.29
N LEU A 156 -16.61 -5.19 -25.82
CA LEU A 156 -16.52 -4.84 -24.40
C LEU A 156 -17.77 -5.13 -23.57
N PRO A 157 -19.02 -5.04 -24.07
CA PRO A 157 -20.20 -5.44 -23.29
C PRO A 157 -20.13 -6.87 -22.75
N ASN A 158 -19.42 -7.79 -23.42
CA ASN A 158 -19.24 -9.17 -22.96
C ASN A 158 -18.22 -9.30 -21.82
N LEU A 159 -17.39 -8.28 -21.60
CA LEU A 159 -16.37 -8.21 -20.54
C LEU A 159 -16.76 -7.20 -19.45
N THR A 160 -17.98 -6.66 -19.49
CA THR A 160 -18.48 -5.64 -18.54
C THR A 160 -19.68 -6.20 -17.77
N GLY A 161 -19.88 -5.71 -16.54
CA GLY A 161 -20.90 -6.22 -15.62
C GLY A 161 -20.39 -7.43 -14.83
N ARG A 162 -21.31 -8.33 -14.45
CA ARG A 162 -20.97 -9.57 -13.76
C ARG A 162 -20.56 -10.64 -14.76
N ILE A 163 -19.32 -11.06 -14.64
CA ILE A 163 -18.73 -12.07 -15.54
C ILE A 163 -18.09 -13.20 -14.74
N LEU A 164 -18.00 -14.37 -15.36
CA LEU A 164 -17.20 -15.48 -14.85
C LEU A 164 -15.79 -15.37 -15.44
N GLN A 165 -14.81 -15.09 -14.60
CA GLN A 165 -13.43 -14.95 -15.00
C GLN A 165 -12.59 -16.11 -14.49
N ARG A 166 -11.80 -16.74 -15.37
CA ARG A 166 -10.77 -17.68 -14.97
C ARG A 166 -9.54 -16.88 -14.48
N PRO A 167 -9.12 -17.06 -13.21
CA PRO A 167 -7.88 -16.46 -12.73
C PRO A 167 -6.68 -16.97 -13.55
N PRO A 168 -5.63 -16.16 -13.78
CA PRO A 168 -4.42 -16.64 -14.43
C PRO A 168 -3.68 -17.65 -13.54
N ASP A 169 -2.97 -18.59 -14.16
CA ASP A 169 -2.22 -19.61 -13.44
C ASP A 169 -1.14 -19.00 -12.52
N PHE A 170 -0.57 -17.88 -12.94
CA PHE A 170 0.34 -17.06 -12.15
C PHE A 170 -0.41 -16.07 -11.25
N SER A 171 -1.19 -16.60 -10.29
CA SER A 171 -1.97 -15.80 -9.33
C SER A 171 -1.71 -16.20 -7.88
N ALA A 172 -2.11 -15.33 -6.95
CA ALA A 172 -2.07 -15.60 -5.51
C ALA A 172 -3.21 -16.53 -5.03
N LYS A 173 -4.14 -16.91 -5.93
CA LYS A 173 -5.24 -17.83 -5.61
C LYS A 173 -4.69 -19.17 -5.12
N LYS A 174 -5.28 -19.72 -4.06
CA LYS A 174 -4.80 -20.98 -3.49
C LYS A 174 -5.55 -22.17 -4.09
N VAL A 175 -4.79 -23.17 -4.56
CA VAL A 175 -5.28 -24.51 -4.96
C VAL A 175 -4.84 -25.49 -3.88
N LYS A 176 -5.79 -26.12 -3.18
CA LYS A 176 -5.51 -27.02 -2.05
C LYS A 176 -4.53 -26.42 -1.01
N GLY A 177 -4.66 -25.12 -0.73
CA GLY A 177 -3.84 -24.41 0.25
C GLY A 177 -2.50 -23.85 -0.28
N VAL A 178 -2.09 -24.22 -1.50
CA VAL A 178 -0.85 -23.73 -2.15
C VAL A 178 -1.19 -22.62 -3.15
N PRO A 179 -0.50 -21.45 -3.15
CA PRO A 179 -0.70 -20.42 -4.16
C PRO A 179 -0.45 -20.95 -5.57
N ALA A 180 -1.33 -20.61 -6.52
CA ALA A 180 -1.30 -21.08 -7.90
C ALA A 180 0.05 -20.76 -8.59
N TYR A 181 0.60 -19.56 -8.39
CA TYR A 181 1.90 -19.18 -8.97
C TYR A 181 3.06 -20.10 -8.55
N LYS A 182 2.99 -20.75 -7.36
CA LYS A 182 4.01 -21.71 -6.92
C LYS A 182 3.90 -23.05 -7.65
N LEU A 183 2.68 -23.44 -8.03
CA LEU A 183 2.43 -24.62 -8.83
C LEU A 183 2.83 -24.38 -10.28
N ALA A 184 2.42 -23.24 -10.85
CA ALA A 184 2.77 -22.84 -12.21
C ALA A 184 4.29 -22.78 -12.44
N ARG A 185 5.05 -22.20 -11.50
CA ARG A 185 6.54 -22.18 -11.57
C ARG A 185 7.19 -23.56 -11.49
N ARG A 186 6.47 -24.59 -11.08
CA ARG A 186 6.93 -25.99 -11.02
C ARG A 186 6.39 -26.80 -12.20
N GLU A 187 5.79 -26.12 -13.20
CA GLU A 187 5.17 -26.74 -14.36
C GLU A 187 4.07 -27.77 -13.98
N GLN A 188 3.50 -27.61 -12.79
CA GLN A 188 2.40 -28.47 -12.34
C GLN A 188 1.08 -27.93 -12.87
N PRO A 189 0.15 -28.82 -13.32
CA PRO A 189 -1.15 -28.38 -13.80
C PRO A 189 -1.88 -27.56 -12.74
N VAL A 190 -2.39 -26.39 -13.11
CA VAL A 190 -3.18 -25.51 -12.25
C VAL A 190 -4.61 -25.46 -12.76
N GLU A 191 -5.50 -26.17 -12.07
CA GLU A 191 -6.93 -26.09 -12.36
C GLU A 191 -7.58 -25.03 -11.46
N LEU A 192 -7.79 -23.84 -12.02
CA LEU A 192 -8.52 -22.77 -11.36
C LEU A 192 -9.94 -22.70 -11.89
N GLN A 193 -10.89 -22.80 -10.96
CA GLN A 193 -12.30 -22.62 -11.30
C GLN A 193 -12.59 -21.15 -11.56
N PRO A 194 -13.42 -20.86 -12.59
CA PRO A 194 -13.91 -19.51 -12.82
C PRO A 194 -14.56 -18.93 -11.56
N VAL A 195 -14.38 -17.64 -11.33
CA VAL A 195 -14.98 -16.90 -10.22
C VAL A 195 -15.79 -15.75 -10.76
N GLU A 196 -16.92 -15.48 -10.11
CA GLU A 196 -17.72 -14.30 -10.44
C GLU A 196 -16.97 -13.05 -9.99
N VAL A 197 -16.82 -12.09 -10.90
CA VAL A 197 -16.26 -10.77 -10.67
C VAL A 197 -17.16 -9.73 -11.32
N GLU A 198 -17.05 -8.47 -10.90
CA GLU A 198 -17.82 -7.38 -11.48
C GLU A 198 -16.88 -6.34 -12.09
N VAL A 199 -17.04 -6.13 -13.39
CA VAL A 199 -16.36 -5.09 -14.15
C VAL A 199 -17.34 -3.92 -14.30
N HIS A 200 -17.16 -2.88 -13.47
CA HIS A 200 -18.08 -1.74 -13.44
C HIS A 200 -17.92 -0.85 -14.67
N ARG A 201 -16.68 -0.73 -15.16
CA ARG A 201 -16.30 0.08 -16.32
C ARG A 201 -15.12 -0.58 -17.01
N PHE A 202 -15.18 -0.71 -18.33
CA PHE A 202 -14.03 -1.08 -19.16
C PHE A 202 -14.13 -0.30 -20.46
N GLU A 203 -13.23 0.65 -20.67
CA GLU A 203 -13.23 1.57 -21.79
C GLU A 203 -11.88 1.53 -22.49
N LEU A 204 -11.90 1.48 -23.82
CA LEU A 204 -10.72 1.65 -24.67
C LEU A 204 -10.69 3.09 -25.17
N THR A 205 -9.66 3.83 -24.76
CA THR A 205 -9.58 5.27 -25.00
C THR A 205 -8.94 5.59 -26.37
N SER A 206 -7.84 4.94 -26.70
CA SER A 206 -7.12 5.13 -27.96
C SER A 206 -6.42 3.84 -28.37
N MET A 207 -5.94 3.81 -29.63
CA MET A 207 -5.15 2.72 -30.18
C MET A 207 -4.02 3.31 -31.03
N GLU A 208 -2.78 2.86 -30.78
CA GLU A 208 -1.57 3.27 -31.48
C GLU A 208 -0.82 2.00 -31.94
N GLY A 209 -0.93 1.67 -33.22
CA GLY A 209 -0.39 0.43 -33.75
C GLY A 209 -1.06 -0.81 -33.12
N ASP A 210 -0.30 -1.61 -32.38
CA ASP A 210 -0.76 -2.80 -31.70
C ASP A 210 -1.09 -2.55 -30.18
N LEU A 211 -0.90 -1.32 -29.71
CA LEU A 211 -1.16 -0.92 -28.33
C LEU A 211 -2.52 -0.23 -28.20
N VAL A 212 -3.32 -0.68 -27.25
CA VAL A 212 -4.66 -0.16 -26.95
C VAL A 212 -4.67 0.35 -25.53
N HIS A 213 -4.89 1.65 -25.34
CA HIS A 213 -5.02 2.27 -24.03
C HIS A 213 -6.41 2.02 -23.45
N PHE A 214 -6.46 1.74 -22.15
CA PHE A 214 -7.72 1.45 -21.47
C PHE A 214 -7.83 2.08 -20.10
N ILE A 215 -9.08 2.20 -19.63
CA ILE A 215 -9.44 2.48 -18.22
C ILE A 215 -10.40 1.39 -17.79
N ALA A 216 -10.15 0.77 -16.61
CA ALA A 216 -11.02 -0.25 -16.05
C ALA A 216 -11.31 0.03 -14.58
N GLU A 217 -12.60 -0.04 -14.17
CA GLU A 217 -13.04 -0.04 -12.78
C GLU A 217 -13.64 -1.41 -12.47
N VAL A 218 -13.07 -2.10 -11.47
CA VAL A 218 -13.38 -3.51 -11.21
C VAL A 218 -13.56 -3.79 -9.72
N SER A 219 -14.30 -4.86 -9.42
CA SER A 219 -14.43 -5.39 -8.06
C SER A 219 -13.13 -6.02 -7.56
N ALA A 220 -13.06 -6.24 -6.26
CA ALA A 220 -12.00 -7.02 -5.65
C ALA A 220 -11.91 -8.42 -6.27
N GLY A 221 -10.69 -8.91 -6.50
CA GLY A 221 -10.44 -10.24 -7.05
C GLY A 221 -10.47 -10.34 -8.56
N THR A 222 -10.80 -9.26 -9.29
CA THR A 222 -10.71 -9.20 -10.75
C THR A 222 -9.25 -9.10 -11.21
N TYR A 223 -8.89 -9.90 -12.21
CA TYR A 223 -7.57 -9.88 -12.86
C TYR A 223 -7.67 -9.12 -14.18
N VAL A 224 -7.07 -7.94 -14.24
CA VAL A 224 -7.05 -7.13 -15.48
C VAL A 224 -6.28 -7.85 -16.59
N ARG A 225 -5.27 -8.64 -16.22
CA ARG A 225 -4.53 -9.51 -17.17
C ARG A 225 -5.44 -10.48 -17.92
N SER A 226 -6.41 -11.10 -17.19
CA SER A 226 -7.38 -11.98 -17.83
C SER A 226 -8.33 -11.21 -18.76
N LEU A 227 -8.73 -9.96 -18.43
CA LEU A 227 -9.56 -9.15 -19.33
C LEU A 227 -8.85 -8.88 -20.66
N ALA A 228 -7.54 -8.55 -20.61
CA ALA A 228 -6.72 -8.35 -21.82
C ALA A 228 -6.61 -9.64 -22.63
N HIS A 229 -6.31 -10.75 -21.98
CA HIS A 229 -6.21 -12.07 -22.61
C HIS A 229 -7.54 -12.49 -23.26
N ASP A 230 -8.65 -12.40 -22.52
CA ASP A 230 -9.98 -12.82 -22.98
C ASP A 230 -10.45 -11.98 -24.18
N LEU A 231 -10.15 -10.67 -24.20
CA LEU A 231 -10.42 -9.78 -25.32
C LEU A 231 -9.67 -10.26 -26.58
N GLY A 232 -8.37 -10.54 -26.46
CA GLY A 232 -7.56 -11.00 -27.59
C GLY A 232 -7.95 -12.39 -28.10
N GLN A 233 -8.34 -13.30 -27.21
CA GLN A 233 -8.82 -14.63 -27.56
C GLN A 233 -10.16 -14.57 -28.32
N ALA A 234 -11.09 -13.76 -27.82
CA ALA A 234 -12.41 -13.62 -28.42
C ALA A 234 -12.36 -13.06 -29.85
N LEU A 235 -11.40 -12.19 -30.13
CA LEU A 235 -11.20 -11.58 -31.45
C LEU A 235 -10.20 -12.36 -32.32
N GLY A 236 -9.65 -13.47 -31.83
CA GLY A 236 -8.76 -14.35 -32.54
C GLY A 236 -7.38 -13.77 -32.86
N CYS A 237 -7.03 -12.60 -32.30
CA CYS A 237 -5.73 -11.98 -32.52
C CYS A 237 -4.70 -12.30 -31.43
N GLY A 238 -5.16 -12.77 -30.27
CA GLY A 238 -4.35 -12.84 -29.05
C GLY A 238 -4.04 -11.45 -28.48
N ALA A 239 -3.94 -11.35 -27.16
CA ALA A 239 -3.52 -10.14 -26.47
C ALA A 239 -2.94 -10.44 -25.10
N HIS A 240 -2.20 -9.47 -24.57
CA HIS A 240 -1.69 -9.48 -23.20
C HIS A 240 -1.62 -8.06 -22.65
N LEU A 241 -1.53 -7.95 -21.33
CA LEU A 241 -1.40 -6.68 -20.64
C LEU A 241 0.05 -6.18 -20.78
N ALA A 242 0.27 -5.05 -21.49
CA ALA A 242 1.58 -4.47 -21.67
C ALA A 242 2.01 -3.61 -20.50
N THR A 243 1.11 -2.74 -20.02
CA THR A 243 1.34 -1.89 -18.84
C THR A 243 0.11 -1.86 -17.95
N LEU A 244 0.30 -1.61 -16.64
CA LEU A 244 -0.78 -1.48 -15.68
C LEU A 244 -0.43 -0.48 -14.59
N ARG A 245 -1.31 0.50 -14.36
CA ARG A 245 -1.23 1.43 -13.26
C ARG A 245 -2.53 1.45 -12.48
N ARG A 246 -2.48 1.19 -11.18
CA ARG A 246 -3.64 1.35 -10.31
C ARG A 246 -3.75 2.79 -9.85
N THR A 247 -4.81 3.49 -10.27
CA THR A 247 -5.04 4.90 -9.93
C THR A 247 -5.86 5.07 -8.66
N THR A 248 -6.76 4.08 -8.34
CA THR A 248 -7.51 4.07 -7.09
C THR A 248 -7.62 2.67 -6.48
N SER A 249 -7.79 2.60 -5.17
CA SER A 249 -8.12 1.39 -4.42
C SER A 249 -9.05 1.75 -3.27
N GLY A 250 -10.37 1.56 -3.46
CA GLY A 250 -11.39 2.03 -2.53
C GLY A 250 -11.36 3.55 -2.38
N GLU A 251 -11.17 4.01 -1.15
CA GLU A 251 -11.10 5.43 -0.82
C GLU A 251 -9.72 6.07 -1.09
N PHE A 252 -8.72 5.27 -1.47
CA PHE A 252 -7.34 5.72 -1.68
C PHE A 252 -7.07 6.01 -3.16
N SER A 253 -6.46 7.16 -3.43
CA SER A 253 -6.14 7.62 -4.78
C SER A 253 -4.63 7.86 -4.96
N ILE A 254 -4.21 7.94 -6.22
CA ILE A 254 -2.81 8.25 -6.56
C ILE A 254 -2.40 9.65 -6.10
N ALA A 255 -3.36 10.57 -5.92
CA ALA A 255 -3.09 11.91 -5.40
C ALA A 255 -2.64 11.93 -3.93
N ASP A 256 -2.96 10.87 -3.17
CA ASP A 256 -2.54 10.70 -1.77
C ASP A 256 -1.25 9.86 -1.65
N ALA A 257 -0.72 9.38 -2.77
CA ALA A 257 0.43 8.47 -2.76
C ALA A 257 1.75 9.22 -2.70
N VAL A 258 2.71 8.60 -2.01
CA VAL A 258 4.12 9.01 -2.01
C VAL A 258 4.99 7.90 -2.56
N THR A 259 6.12 8.25 -3.14
CA THR A 259 7.14 7.28 -3.55
C THR A 259 7.88 6.71 -2.33
N ILE A 260 8.60 5.61 -2.53
CA ILE A 260 9.44 5.02 -1.47
C ILE A 260 10.57 6.00 -1.09
N GLU A 261 11.09 6.74 -2.07
CA GLU A 261 12.16 7.72 -1.92
C GLU A 261 11.69 8.94 -1.10
N GLU A 262 10.50 9.47 -1.39
CA GLU A 262 9.88 10.56 -0.62
C GLU A 262 9.64 10.15 0.83
N LEU A 263 9.14 8.92 1.06
CA LEU A 263 8.96 8.39 2.41
C LEU A 263 10.29 8.27 3.16
N ALA A 264 11.36 7.81 2.49
CA ALA A 264 12.69 7.71 3.08
C ALA A 264 13.21 9.08 3.46
N ALA A 265 13.13 10.06 2.55
CA ALA A 265 13.57 11.44 2.80
C ALA A 265 12.79 12.08 3.97
N TYR A 266 11.46 11.89 4.02
CA TYR A 266 10.63 12.35 5.14
C TYR A 266 11.10 11.76 6.47
N THR A 267 11.33 10.45 6.51
CA THR A 267 11.74 9.74 7.72
C THR A 267 13.13 10.19 8.20
N ASP A 268 14.07 10.43 7.28
CA ASP A 268 15.42 10.89 7.62
C ASP A 268 15.42 12.35 8.10
N ASN A 269 14.62 13.23 7.48
CA ASN A 269 14.41 14.59 7.97
C ASN A 269 13.82 14.61 9.38
N LEU A 270 12.85 13.74 9.66
CA LEU A 270 12.25 13.63 10.99
C LEU A 270 13.28 13.18 12.05
N LYS A 271 14.14 12.19 11.73
CA LYS A 271 15.23 11.76 12.62
C LYS A 271 16.20 12.89 12.91
N GLN A 272 16.66 13.61 11.87
CA GLN A 272 17.58 14.74 12.02
C GLN A 272 16.98 15.85 12.90
N SER A 273 15.69 16.13 12.74
CA SER A 273 14.99 17.12 13.57
C SER A 273 14.94 16.70 15.04
N LEU A 274 14.71 15.42 15.31
CA LEU A 274 14.70 14.87 16.68
C LEU A 274 16.10 14.87 17.30
N ASP A 275 17.14 14.53 16.55
CA ASP A 275 18.55 14.55 17.01
C ASP A 275 18.98 15.98 17.33
N ASN A 276 18.63 16.95 16.50
CA ASN A 276 18.91 18.37 16.74
C ASN A 276 18.18 18.86 18.00
N PHE A 277 16.91 18.47 18.20
CA PHE A 277 16.16 18.83 19.41
C PHE A 277 16.79 18.23 20.67
N SER A 278 17.20 16.96 20.62
CA SER A 278 17.88 16.29 21.73
C SER A 278 19.22 16.93 22.06
N SER A 279 19.96 17.40 21.07
CA SER A 279 21.25 18.10 21.30
C SER A 279 21.07 19.49 21.90
N VAL A 280 19.98 20.19 21.58
CA VAL A 280 19.66 21.51 22.16
C VAL A 280 19.19 21.36 23.62
N SER A 281 18.43 20.29 23.93
CA SER A 281 17.99 20.05 25.31
C SER A 281 19.13 19.68 26.27
N THR A 282 20.20 19.06 25.78
CA THR A 282 21.43 18.82 26.57
C THR A 282 22.28 20.07 26.81
N LEU A 283 22.09 21.12 25.99
CA LEU A 283 22.76 22.43 26.22
C LEU A 283 22.01 23.33 27.22
N SER A 284 20.79 23.01 27.60
CA SER A 284 20.01 23.77 28.59
C SER A 284 20.23 23.32 30.05
N GLU A 285 21.12 22.36 30.32
CA GLU A 285 21.59 22.06 31.69
C GLU A 285 22.71 23.01 32.17
N TYR A 286 22.87 24.18 31.57
CA TYR A 286 23.49 25.30 32.27
C TYR A 286 22.49 25.77 33.32
N THR A 287 22.83 25.46 34.54
CA THR A 287 22.03 25.59 35.74
C THR A 287 21.56 27.00 35.98
N LEU A 288 20.29 27.15 36.38
CA LEU A 288 19.72 28.34 37.00
C LEU A 288 20.52 28.83 38.27
N SER A 289 21.57 28.09 38.69
CA SER A 289 22.47 28.44 39.78
C SER A 289 23.57 29.44 39.38
N ASP A 290 23.89 29.58 38.05
CA ASP A 290 24.99 30.43 37.64
C ASP A 290 24.58 31.89 37.28
N ILE A 291 23.29 32.22 37.40
CA ILE A 291 22.74 33.56 37.09
C ILE A 291 22.40 34.38 38.37
N VAL A 292 22.55 33.82 39.57
CA VAL A 292 22.06 34.48 40.79
C VAL A 292 23.20 35.18 41.60
N GLU A 293 24.46 35.13 41.16
CA GLU A 293 25.58 35.75 41.93
C GLU A 293 26.18 37.05 41.38
N GLU A 294 25.56 37.69 40.40
CA GLU A 294 26.03 39.02 40.01
C GLU A 294 24.89 40.04 39.98
N GLU A 295 25.01 41.06 40.93
CA GLU A 295 24.26 42.30 41.03
C GLU A 295 22.91 42.34 41.83
N ILE A 296 23.04 42.43 43.15
CA ILE A 296 22.22 43.41 43.90
C ILE A 296 23.11 44.12 44.91
N ARG A 297 23.62 45.31 44.55
CA ARG A 297 23.99 46.33 45.50
C ARG A 297 22.72 47.15 45.84
N PRO A 298 22.43 47.42 47.09
CA PRO A 298 21.28 48.25 47.46
C PRO A 298 21.69 49.75 47.39
N GLU A 299 21.04 50.51 46.50
CA GLU A 299 20.99 51.98 46.67
C GLU A 299 19.65 52.33 47.28
N GLU A 300 19.75 53.08 48.37
CA GLU A 300 18.68 53.68 49.11
C GLU A 300 17.92 54.71 48.27
N VAL A 301 16.59 54.61 48.17
CA VAL A 301 15.72 55.78 47.98
C VAL A 301 14.46 55.59 48.79
N ASN A 302 14.28 56.52 49.71
CA ASN A 302 13.10 56.82 50.49
C ASN A 302 11.86 57.15 49.67
N GLY A 303 10.69 56.76 50.13
CA GLY A 303 9.48 57.52 49.77
C GLY A 303 8.16 56.74 49.73
N ASN A 304 7.55 56.68 50.88
CA ASN A 304 6.11 56.79 51.22
C ASN A 304 5.00 56.34 50.24
N VAL A 305 4.08 55.58 50.88
CA VAL A 305 2.57 55.69 50.88
C VAL A 305 1.81 54.63 50.05
N ALA A 306 1.18 53.76 50.86
CA ALA A 306 -0.22 53.21 50.83
C ALA A 306 -0.73 52.65 49.51
N ASP A 307 -1.09 51.39 49.48
CA ASP A 307 -2.42 50.81 49.60
C ASP A 307 -2.50 49.41 48.99
N THR A 308 -3.00 48.52 49.81
CA THR A 308 -3.71 47.27 49.63
C THR A 308 -3.27 46.24 48.57
N PRO A 309 -3.12 44.96 48.95
CA PRO A 309 -2.76 43.86 48.06
C PRO A 309 -4.01 43.27 47.41
N SER A 310 -3.96 43.17 46.09
CA SER A 310 -4.85 42.31 45.32
C SER A 310 -4.20 40.96 45.08
N PRO A 311 -4.95 39.86 45.12
CA PRO A 311 -4.34 38.52 45.18
C PRO A 311 -3.80 38.08 43.82
N LEU A 312 -2.63 37.47 43.86
CA LEU A 312 -2.02 36.71 42.77
C LEU A 312 -2.94 35.58 42.32
N PRO A 313 -3.13 35.36 41.01
CA PRO A 313 -3.75 34.12 40.56
C PRO A 313 -2.75 32.97 40.63
N ALA A 314 -3.06 32.00 41.47
CA ALA A 314 -2.46 30.69 41.44
C ALA A 314 -2.89 30.00 40.11
N ALA A 315 -1.96 29.70 39.22
CA ALA A 315 -2.04 28.60 38.27
C ALA A 315 -0.75 28.55 37.45
N LEU A 316 0.31 28.03 38.00
CA LEU A 316 1.34 27.34 37.22
C LEU A 316 1.07 25.85 37.40
N HIS A 317 0.09 25.36 36.67
CA HIS A 317 -0.03 23.93 36.44
C HIS A 317 0.91 23.58 35.29
N ALA A 318 1.70 22.55 35.51
CA ALA A 318 2.57 21.89 34.56
C ALA A 318 1.83 21.69 33.22
N ARG A 319 2.33 22.33 32.17
CA ARG A 319 1.96 21.97 30.81
C ARG A 319 2.68 20.68 30.47
N GLU A 320 1.97 19.57 30.60
CA GLU A 320 2.32 18.33 29.94
C GLU A 320 2.39 18.57 28.42
N LEU A 321 3.54 18.25 27.85
CA LEU A 321 3.83 18.33 26.42
C LEU A 321 3.09 17.20 25.71
N HIS A 322 1.91 17.49 25.18
CA HIS A 322 1.23 16.61 24.25
C HIS A 322 1.99 16.64 22.91
N PHE A 323 2.62 15.54 22.58
CA PHE A 323 3.15 15.30 21.24
C PHE A 323 1.99 14.98 20.27
N ALA A 324 1.35 16.03 19.74
CA ALA A 324 0.58 15.95 18.51
C ALA A 324 1.49 16.32 17.33
N PRO A 325 1.32 15.73 16.14
CA PRO A 325 2.14 16.07 14.96
C PRO A 325 2.03 17.53 14.50
N GLU A 326 1.23 18.36 15.16
CA GLU A 326 1.11 19.80 14.89
C GLU A 326 2.11 20.67 15.69
N VAL A 327 2.90 20.14 16.61
CA VAL A 327 3.84 20.95 17.41
C VAL A 327 5.14 21.27 16.66
N ALA A 328 5.37 20.72 15.47
CA ALA A 328 6.45 21.13 14.58
C ALA A 328 6.20 22.49 13.89
N ALA A 329 5.02 23.07 14.01
CA ALA A 329 4.64 24.29 13.24
C ALA A 329 4.92 25.63 13.93
N SER A 330 5.59 25.69 15.09
CA SER A 330 5.85 26.97 15.76
C SER A 330 7.26 27.21 16.32
N ALA A 331 8.27 26.55 15.79
CA ALA A 331 9.65 26.96 15.97
C ALA A 331 10.13 27.70 14.73
N HIS A 332 10.16 29.02 14.81
CA HIS A 332 10.65 29.92 13.77
C HIS A 332 12.11 29.62 13.39
N THR A 333 12.32 29.73 12.06
CA THR A 333 13.57 29.97 11.30
C THR A 333 14.28 28.73 10.76
N THR A 334 14.03 28.44 9.54
CA THR A 334 14.88 28.41 8.35
C THR A 334 14.19 27.67 7.22
N ASN A 335 14.25 28.17 5.99
CA ASN A 335 13.69 27.67 4.73
C ASN A 335 14.02 26.20 4.40
N ALA A 336 13.50 25.23 5.16
CA ALA A 336 13.28 23.87 4.72
C ALA A 336 11.77 23.77 4.45
N GLN A 337 11.37 23.59 3.21
CA GLN A 337 10.00 23.20 2.88
C GLN A 337 9.69 21.93 3.67
N GLU A 338 8.90 22.07 4.74
CA GLU A 338 8.39 20.91 5.47
C GLU A 338 7.58 20.06 4.49
N LEU A 339 8.11 18.87 4.18
CA LEU A 339 7.39 17.90 3.37
C LEU A 339 6.09 17.52 4.11
N PRO A 340 4.94 17.51 3.43
CA PRO A 340 3.69 17.10 4.07
C PRO A 340 3.81 15.67 4.58
N SER A 341 3.15 15.38 5.72
CA SER A 341 3.16 14.04 6.30
C SER A 341 2.63 13.01 5.31
N PRO A 342 3.37 11.93 5.02
CA PRO A 342 2.93 10.85 4.14
C PRO A 342 1.86 9.96 4.79
N TYR A 343 1.62 10.11 6.09
CA TYR A 343 0.69 9.29 6.84
C TYR A 343 -0.70 9.89 6.84
N LEU A 344 -1.70 9.07 6.50
CA LEU A 344 -3.09 9.49 6.52
C LEU A 344 -3.60 9.64 7.96
N HIS A 345 -4.26 10.77 8.23
CA HIS A 345 -4.90 10.99 9.52
C HIS A 345 -5.98 9.91 9.79
N PRO A 346 -6.10 9.35 11.00
CA PRO A 346 -7.04 8.27 11.31
C PRO A 346 -8.50 8.56 11.01
N ARG A 347 -8.90 9.84 10.99
CA ARG A 347 -10.27 10.24 10.62
C ARG A 347 -10.53 10.16 9.12
N ARG A 348 -9.50 10.22 8.28
CA ARG A 348 -9.61 10.12 6.82
C ARG A 348 -9.77 8.68 6.33
N ILE A 349 -9.29 7.69 7.10
CA ILE A 349 -9.45 6.27 6.75
C ILE A 349 -10.83 5.76 7.16
N LEU A 350 -11.35 4.77 6.44
CA LEU A 350 -12.71 4.24 6.62
C LEU A 350 -13.74 5.38 6.57
N SER A 351 -13.63 6.21 5.54
CA SER A 351 -14.38 7.47 5.39
C SER A 351 -15.91 7.29 5.43
N GLY A 352 -16.39 6.12 4.98
CA GLY A 352 -17.81 5.75 5.06
C GLY A 352 -18.31 5.38 6.47
N MET A 353 -17.43 5.32 7.49
CA MET A 353 -17.83 5.02 8.87
C MET A 353 -17.91 6.31 9.70
N PRO A 354 -19.03 6.56 10.41
CA PRO A 354 -19.13 7.64 11.39
C PRO A 354 -18.03 7.54 12.45
N SER A 355 -17.64 8.69 13.01
CA SER A 355 -16.61 8.80 14.04
C SER A 355 -17.19 9.34 15.33
N VAL A 356 -16.96 8.66 16.45
CA VAL A 356 -17.38 9.07 17.78
C VAL A 356 -16.15 9.22 18.68
N THR A 357 -16.01 10.35 19.36
CA THR A 357 -15.00 10.54 20.41
C THR A 357 -15.67 10.26 21.76
N VAL A 358 -15.00 9.48 22.61
CA VAL A 358 -15.58 9.00 23.87
C VAL A 358 -14.82 9.51 25.07
N ALA A 359 -15.52 9.58 26.22
CA ALA A 359 -14.93 9.87 27.52
C ALA A 359 -14.01 8.72 27.99
N PRO A 360 -13.05 8.98 28.88
CA PRO A 360 -12.08 8.00 29.36
C PRO A 360 -12.70 6.71 29.92
N GLU A 361 -13.82 6.81 30.62
CA GLU A 361 -14.53 5.65 31.22
C GLU A 361 -15.09 4.73 30.12
N VAL A 362 -15.66 5.31 29.07
CA VAL A 362 -16.18 4.57 27.91
C VAL A 362 -15.02 3.96 27.13
N ALA A 363 -13.92 4.72 26.94
CA ALA A 363 -12.71 4.22 26.33
C ALA A 363 -12.15 3.00 27.07
N ALA A 364 -12.13 3.03 28.41
CA ALA A 364 -11.70 1.89 29.24
C ALA A 364 -12.59 0.66 29.03
N ALA A 365 -13.91 0.83 28.95
CA ALA A 365 -14.84 -0.27 28.66
C ALA A 365 -14.59 -0.89 27.28
N ILE A 366 -14.41 -0.07 26.24
CA ILE A 366 -14.09 -0.49 24.86
C ILE A 366 -12.78 -1.27 24.80
N ARG A 367 -11.74 -0.80 25.48
CA ARG A 367 -10.43 -1.47 25.56
C ARG A 367 -10.52 -2.87 26.17
N ASN A 368 -11.49 -3.07 27.07
CA ASN A 368 -11.81 -4.37 27.65
C ASN A 368 -12.77 -5.21 26.80
N GLY A 369 -13.13 -4.76 25.60
CA GLY A 369 -14.05 -5.45 24.70
C GLY A 369 -15.51 -5.45 25.18
N ARG A 370 -15.90 -4.56 26.11
CA ARG A 370 -17.26 -4.47 26.64
C ARG A 370 -18.17 -3.68 25.70
N PRO A 371 -19.44 -4.07 25.56
CA PRO A 371 -20.42 -3.25 24.84
C PRO A 371 -20.62 -1.91 25.54
N VAL A 372 -20.83 -0.85 24.77
CA VAL A 372 -21.04 0.51 25.28
C VAL A 372 -22.13 1.23 24.47
N ASN A 373 -22.81 2.17 25.11
CA ASN A 373 -23.68 3.09 24.41
C ASN A 373 -22.85 4.25 23.85
N LEU A 374 -22.99 4.50 22.55
CA LEU A 374 -22.30 5.58 21.85
C LEU A 374 -23.34 6.61 21.35
N PRO A 375 -23.03 7.91 21.36
CA PRO A 375 -23.91 8.96 20.83
C PRO A 375 -23.89 9.00 19.30
N GLU A 376 -24.21 7.87 18.68
CA GLU A 376 -24.27 7.69 17.24
C GLU A 376 -25.70 7.26 16.83
N PHE A 377 -26.42 8.17 16.20
CA PHE A 377 -27.85 8.04 15.92
C PHE A 377 -28.16 7.72 14.45
N SER A 378 -27.13 7.61 13.59
CA SER A 378 -27.32 7.13 12.22
C SER A 378 -27.70 5.66 12.18
N THR A 379 -27.97 5.15 10.99
CA THR A 379 -28.22 3.69 10.78
C THR A 379 -26.93 2.89 10.49
N ALA A 380 -25.75 3.53 10.60
CA ALA A 380 -24.49 2.92 10.29
C ALA A 380 -24.24 1.66 11.15
N PRO A 381 -23.90 0.50 10.54
CA PRO A 381 -23.66 -0.74 11.26
C PRO A 381 -22.30 -0.75 11.98
N LEU A 382 -21.35 0.08 11.54
CA LEU A 382 -20.00 0.20 12.07
C LEU A 382 -19.68 1.65 12.35
N VAL A 383 -18.90 1.90 13.41
CA VAL A 383 -18.43 3.24 13.78
C VAL A 383 -16.96 3.19 14.18
N LYS A 384 -16.24 4.28 13.90
CA LYS A 384 -14.88 4.51 14.41
C LYS A 384 -14.97 5.16 15.79
N VAL A 385 -14.28 4.61 16.77
CA VAL A 385 -14.26 5.13 18.15
C VAL A 385 -12.88 5.72 18.45
N PHE A 386 -12.86 6.98 18.83
CA PHE A 386 -11.66 7.75 19.15
C PHE A 386 -11.60 8.04 20.64
N ALA A 387 -10.40 7.89 21.24
CA ALA A 387 -10.15 8.31 22.63
C ALA A 387 -9.97 9.83 22.73
N ASN A 388 -9.40 10.46 21.69
CA ASN A 388 -9.22 11.90 21.55
C ASN A 388 -9.39 12.30 20.08
N ARG A 389 -8.89 13.48 19.68
CA ARG A 389 -9.00 13.95 18.30
C ARG A 389 -8.35 12.99 17.29
N ASP A 390 -7.21 12.39 17.65
CA ASP A 390 -6.30 11.75 16.70
C ASP A 390 -6.13 10.25 16.95
N LEU A 391 -6.45 9.77 18.15
CA LEU A 391 -6.25 8.38 18.55
C LEU A 391 -7.47 7.51 18.23
N LEU A 392 -7.40 6.76 17.15
CA LEU A 392 -8.38 5.72 16.82
C LEU A 392 -8.22 4.53 17.77
N LEU A 393 -9.18 4.33 18.65
CA LEU A 393 -9.18 3.30 19.69
C LEU A 393 -9.71 1.96 19.19
N ALA A 394 -10.81 2.01 18.44
CA ALA A 394 -11.54 0.82 18.00
C ALA A 394 -12.42 1.09 16.77
N VAL A 395 -12.82 -0.01 16.10
CA VAL A 395 -14.01 -0.06 15.26
C VAL A 395 -15.04 -0.89 15.99
N ALA A 396 -16.25 -0.35 16.20
CA ALA A 396 -17.33 -1.00 16.92
C ALA A 396 -18.52 -1.26 16.00
N GLN A 397 -19.19 -2.39 16.24
CA GLN A 397 -20.37 -2.84 15.50
C GLN A 397 -21.62 -2.56 16.32
N ARG A 398 -22.65 -2.03 15.69
CA ARG A 398 -23.96 -1.81 16.30
C ARG A 398 -24.62 -3.14 16.62
N ILE A 399 -25.10 -3.29 17.86
CA ILE A 399 -25.91 -4.43 18.31
C ILE A 399 -27.39 -4.04 18.23
N ALA A 400 -27.74 -2.93 18.90
CA ALA A 400 -29.13 -2.41 18.94
C ALA A 400 -29.12 -0.93 19.34
N GLY A 401 -29.92 -0.11 18.70
CA GLY A 401 -30.06 1.32 19.02
C GLY A 401 -28.69 2.00 19.09
N THR A 402 -28.34 2.54 20.26
CA THR A 402 -27.03 3.17 20.52
C THR A 402 -25.99 2.21 21.13
N LEU A 403 -26.32 0.92 21.31
CA LEU A 403 -25.43 -0.08 21.89
C LEU A 403 -24.50 -0.65 20.81
N PHE A 404 -23.21 -0.57 21.05
CA PHE A 404 -22.15 -1.03 20.13
C PHE A 404 -21.20 -2.01 20.84
N GLN A 405 -20.80 -3.05 20.12
CA GLN A 405 -19.78 -4.02 20.53
C GLN A 405 -18.48 -3.71 19.79
N PRO A 406 -17.35 -3.55 20.49
CA PRO A 406 -16.05 -3.44 19.82
C PRO A 406 -15.76 -4.67 18.96
N LYS A 407 -15.55 -4.47 17.67
CA LYS A 407 -15.20 -5.52 16.69
C LYS A 407 -13.68 -5.63 16.54
N VAL A 408 -13.00 -4.49 16.51
CA VAL A 408 -11.54 -4.40 16.50
C VAL A 408 -11.14 -3.39 17.56
N VAL A 409 -10.36 -3.80 18.54
CA VAL A 409 -9.77 -2.92 19.56
C VAL A 409 -8.30 -2.77 19.23
N LEU A 410 -7.82 -1.56 18.99
CA LEU A 410 -6.44 -1.29 18.60
C LEU A 410 -5.50 -1.23 19.82
N TYR A 411 -6.01 -0.79 20.97
CA TYR A 411 -5.24 -0.66 22.23
C TYR A 411 -5.94 -1.40 23.36
N GLY A 412 -5.36 -2.50 23.83
CA GLY A 412 -5.91 -3.29 24.94
C GLY A 412 -5.80 -2.57 26.30
N SER A 413 -6.51 -3.11 27.31
CA SER A 413 -6.58 -2.49 28.67
C SER A 413 -5.24 -2.40 29.38
N ASN A 414 -4.32 -3.33 29.12
CA ASN A 414 -3.01 -3.42 29.78
C ASN A 414 -1.91 -2.60 29.10
N GLU A 415 -2.25 -1.84 28.07
CA GLU A 415 -1.30 -1.05 27.32
C GLU A 415 -1.52 0.44 27.60
N PRO A 416 -0.46 1.24 27.80
CA PRO A 416 -0.62 2.68 27.87
C PRO A 416 -1.19 3.18 26.54
N LEU A 417 -2.09 4.17 26.59
CA LEU A 417 -2.45 4.92 25.39
C LEU A 417 -1.29 5.83 25.04
N PRO A 418 -0.97 6.02 23.76
CA PRO A 418 -0.05 7.06 23.36
C PRO A 418 -0.65 8.42 23.74
N ASP A 419 0.21 9.30 24.21
CA ASP A 419 -0.13 10.68 24.59
C ASP A 419 -0.62 11.48 23.36
#